data_db1f3465d06f06417ad34921600112c8
#
_entry.id   db1f3465d06f06417ad34921600112c8
#
_cell.length_a   1.000
_cell.length_b   1.000
_cell.length_c   1.000
_cell.angle_alpha   90.00
_cell.angle_beta   90.00
_cell.angle_gamma   90.00
#
_symmetry.space_group_name_H-M   'P 1'
#
loop_
_entity.id
_entity.type
_entity.pdbx_description
1 polymer ?
#
loop_
_entity_poly.entity_id
_entity_poly.type
_entity_poly.pdbx_seq_one_letter_code
_entity_poly.pdbx_strand_id
1 'polypeptide(L)'
;EQRRKPWNYLRLAIMVKVATRLLGFHLSDITITYAGEGNDAYIGKSITQIARETGLSELDAYLHVCEISDFKASVINSCYQNDEIIRQLMASEHAMFMTDAWVERSGKQNGAIYGAFPLFIEKALAMGWPIERCVQRMTGFAAERFRLEGRGLLQEGCFADLNVIDLQLIGSRIDSEQAPTGILYTFI
;
A
#
# COMPACT_ATOMS: atom_id res chain seq x y z
N GLU A 1 -21.69 -7.27 -24.77
CA GLU A 1 -21.86 -7.61 -26.21
C GLU A 1 -20.81 -6.96 -27.12
N GLN A 2 -20.42 -5.71 -26.94
CA GLN A 2 -19.38 -5.09 -27.80
C GLN A 2 -17.98 -5.72 -27.66
N ARG A 3 -17.66 -6.31 -26.50
CA ARG A 3 -16.38 -7.03 -26.27
C ARG A 3 -16.24 -8.31 -27.09
N ARG A 4 -17.35 -8.96 -27.46
CA ARG A 4 -17.36 -10.21 -28.23
C ARG A 4 -16.97 -10.04 -29.70
N LYS A 5 -16.82 -8.79 -30.18
CA LYS A 5 -16.31 -8.55 -31.53
C LYS A 5 -14.78 -8.70 -31.51
N PRO A 6 -14.20 -9.60 -32.33
CA PRO A 6 -12.73 -9.88 -32.32
C PRO A 6 -11.88 -8.65 -32.42
N TRP A 7 -12.30 -7.66 -33.18
CA TRP A 7 -11.58 -6.41 -33.39
C TRP A 7 -11.53 -5.54 -32.12
N ASN A 8 -12.60 -5.46 -31.36
CA ASN A 8 -12.64 -4.68 -30.11
C ASN A 8 -11.77 -5.35 -29.04
N TYR A 9 -11.79 -6.69 -28.95
CA TYR A 9 -10.92 -7.44 -28.06
C TYR A 9 -9.44 -7.22 -28.40
N LEU A 10 -9.05 -7.30 -29.68
CA LEU A 10 -7.69 -7.06 -30.10
C LEU A 10 -7.21 -5.64 -29.76
N ARG A 11 -8.05 -4.63 -30.00
CA ARG A 11 -7.73 -3.24 -29.63
C ARG A 11 -7.54 -3.11 -28.12
N LEU A 12 -8.40 -3.72 -27.31
CA LEU A 12 -8.30 -3.71 -25.85
C LEU A 12 -7.02 -4.41 -25.39
N ALA A 13 -6.71 -5.56 -25.94
CA ALA A 13 -5.47 -6.31 -25.63
C ALA A 13 -4.21 -5.48 -25.94
N ILE A 14 -4.19 -4.80 -27.07
CA ILE A 14 -3.09 -3.90 -27.42
C ILE A 14 -3.03 -2.73 -26.44
N MET A 15 -4.15 -2.09 -26.13
CA MET A 15 -4.20 -0.98 -25.18
C MET A 15 -3.69 -1.38 -23.80
N VAL A 16 -4.15 -2.50 -23.26
CA VAL A 16 -3.70 -3.02 -21.97
C VAL A 16 -2.20 -3.31 -22.00
N LYS A 17 -1.71 -3.99 -23.05
CA LYS A 17 -0.27 -4.28 -23.21
C LYS A 17 0.58 -3.01 -23.28
N VAL A 18 0.12 -1.99 -24.00
CA VAL A 18 0.82 -0.71 -24.09
C VAL A 18 0.77 0.02 -22.75
N ALA A 19 -0.40 0.09 -22.12
CA ALA A 19 -0.57 0.78 -20.84
C ALA A 19 0.29 0.15 -19.73
N THR A 20 0.26 -1.19 -19.59
CA THR A 20 1.08 -1.89 -18.58
C THR A 20 2.57 -1.68 -18.83
N ARG A 21 3.01 -1.69 -20.11
CA ARG A 21 4.42 -1.43 -20.45
C ARG A 21 4.85 0.00 -20.15
N LEU A 22 3.99 1.00 -20.45
CA LEU A 22 4.28 2.41 -20.17
C LEU A 22 4.30 2.70 -18.66
N LEU A 23 3.41 2.05 -17.91
CA LEU A 23 3.30 2.20 -16.46
C LEU A 23 4.28 1.28 -15.69
N GLY A 24 4.99 0.39 -16.38
CA GLY A 24 6.03 -0.46 -15.80
C GLY A 24 5.54 -1.57 -14.89
N PHE A 25 4.30 -2.07 -15.08
CA PHE A 25 3.77 -3.19 -14.30
C PHE A 25 3.24 -4.32 -15.19
N HIS A 26 2.99 -5.49 -14.59
CA HIS A 26 2.36 -6.65 -15.23
C HIS A 26 1.03 -6.97 -14.56
N LEU A 27 0.15 -7.71 -15.24
CA LEU A 27 -1.10 -8.18 -14.63
C LEU A 27 -0.85 -9.13 -13.45
N SER A 28 0.30 -9.80 -13.42
CA SER A 28 0.77 -10.60 -12.28
C SER A 28 0.99 -9.81 -11.00
N ASP A 29 1.26 -8.51 -11.11
CA ASP A 29 1.52 -7.62 -9.98
C ASP A 29 0.24 -7.12 -9.30
N ILE A 30 -0.91 -7.38 -9.94
CA ILE A 30 -2.23 -6.99 -9.47
C ILE A 30 -2.81 -8.10 -8.60
N THR A 31 -3.06 -7.79 -7.32
CA THR A 31 -3.73 -8.68 -6.36
C THR A 31 -5.11 -8.09 -6.02
N ILE A 32 -6.14 -8.93 -6.07
CA ILE A 32 -7.52 -8.55 -5.77
C ILE A 32 -7.68 -8.38 -4.25
N THR A 33 -8.20 -7.24 -3.82
CA THR A 33 -8.53 -6.97 -2.41
C THR A 33 -10.03 -6.95 -2.16
N TYR A 34 -10.82 -6.70 -3.19
CA TYR A 34 -12.29 -6.81 -3.18
C TYR A 34 -12.77 -7.15 -4.59
N ALA A 35 -13.72 -8.08 -4.71
CA ALA A 35 -14.24 -8.55 -5.99
C ALA A 35 -15.77 -8.44 -6.11
N GLY A 36 -16.41 -7.63 -5.26
CA GLY A 36 -17.88 -7.57 -5.18
C GLY A 36 -18.46 -8.63 -4.24
N GLU A 37 -19.72 -8.44 -3.84
CA GLU A 37 -20.42 -9.36 -2.93
C GLU A 37 -20.50 -10.78 -3.50
N GLY A 38 -20.22 -11.78 -2.68
CA GLY A 38 -20.27 -13.19 -3.06
C GLY A 38 -19.08 -13.71 -3.87
N ASN A 39 -18.06 -12.86 -4.11
CA ASN A 39 -16.88 -13.22 -4.89
C ASN A 39 -15.59 -13.31 -4.05
N ASP A 40 -15.73 -13.62 -2.75
CA ASP A 40 -14.60 -13.65 -1.79
C ASP A 40 -13.51 -14.65 -2.18
N ALA A 41 -13.83 -15.67 -2.98
CA ALA A 41 -12.88 -16.63 -3.50
C ALA A 41 -11.75 -16.02 -4.35
N TYR A 42 -11.91 -14.80 -4.84
CA TYR A 42 -10.90 -14.07 -5.61
C TYR A 42 -10.01 -13.18 -4.73
N ILE A 43 -10.42 -12.87 -3.51
CA ILE A 43 -9.67 -11.99 -2.60
C ILE A 43 -8.31 -12.61 -2.25
N GLY A 44 -7.25 -11.80 -2.35
CA GLY A 44 -5.87 -12.21 -2.10
C GLY A 44 -5.19 -12.92 -3.28
N LYS A 45 -5.92 -13.19 -4.38
CA LYS A 45 -5.33 -13.81 -5.57
C LYS A 45 -4.82 -12.77 -6.57
N SER A 46 -3.70 -13.08 -7.21
CA SER A 46 -3.24 -12.29 -8.36
C SER A 46 -4.04 -12.64 -9.62
N ILE A 47 -4.05 -11.73 -10.60
CA ILE A 47 -4.69 -11.98 -11.90
C ILE A 47 -4.12 -13.24 -12.57
N THR A 48 -2.80 -13.46 -12.46
CA THR A 48 -2.16 -14.68 -12.99
C THR A 48 -2.65 -15.96 -12.29
N GLN A 49 -2.88 -15.93 -10.97
CA GLN A 49 -3.45 -17.07 -10.25
C GLN A 49 -4.89 -17.35 -10.70
N ILE A 50 -5.72 -16.31 -10.82
CA ILE A 50 -7.09 -16.43 -11.31
C ILE A 50 -7.12 -16.99 -12.74
N ALA A 51 -6.24 -16.50 -13.62
CA ALA A 51 -6.10 -17.00 -14.99
C ALA A 51 -5.81 -18.51 -15.03
N ARG A 52 -4.87 -18.98 -14.19
CA ARG A 52 -4.51 -20.41 -14.09
C ARG A 52 -5.67 -21.28 -13.58
N GLU A 53 -6.36 -20.82 -12.53
CA GLU A 53 -7.46 -21.57 -11.90
C GLU A 53 -8.70 -21.66 -12.82
N THR A 54 -8.93 -20.62 -13.63
CA THR A 54 -10.08 -20.54 -14.52
C THR A 54 -9.81 -21.03 -15.95
N GLY A 55 -8.53 -21.23 -16.30
CA GLY A 55 -8.12 -21.58 -17.68
C GLY A 55 -8.24 -20.41 -18.67
N LEU A 56 -8.39 -19.17 -18.17
CA LEU A 56 -8.49 -17.95 -18.98
C LEU A 56 -7.13 -17.37 -19.28
N SER A 57 -7.05 -16.49 -20.30
CA SER A 57 -5.89 -15.59 -20.43
C SER A 57 -5.85 -14.58 -19.26
N GLU A 58 -4.68 -13.99 -18.95
CA GLU A 58 -4.59 -12.98 -17.90
C GLU A 58 -5.51 -11.77 -18.18
N LEU A 59 -5.62 -11.37 -19.45
CA LEU A 59 -6.53 -10.29 -19.83
C LEU A 59 -8.00 -10.70 -19.60
N ASP A 60 -8.39 -11.91 -19.97
CA ASP A 60 -9.76 -12.38 -19.77
C ASP A 60 -10.06 -12.57 -18.28
N ALA A 61 -9.10 -13.03 -17.46
CA ALA A 61 -9.22 -13.12 -16.02
C ALA A 61 -9.42 -11.73 -15.39
N TYR A 62 -8.65 -10.74 -15.81
CA TYR A 62 -8.82 -9.35 -15.40
C TYR A 62 -10.23 -8.82 -15.76
N LEU A 63 -10.66 -9.03 -17.00
CA LEU A 63 -11.98 -8.61 -17.46
C LEU A 63 -13.10 -9.36 -16.74
N HIS A 64 -12.91 -10.63 -16.44
CA HIS A 64 -13.85 -11.43 -15.65
C HIS A 64 -14.04 -10.84 -14.25
N VAL A 65 -12.97 -10.50 -13.56
CA VAL A 65 -13.07 -9.84 -12.23
C VAL A 65 -13.77 -8.49 -12.33
N CYS A 66 -13.47 -7.69 -13.35
CA CYS A 66 -14.20 -6.44 -13.58
C CYS A 66 -15.72 -6.67 -13.76
N GLU A 67 -16.09 -7.73 -14.51
CA GLU A 67 -17.49 -8.02 -14.81
C GLU A 67 -18.25 -8.52 -13.59
N ILE A 68 -17.71 -9.50 -12.86
CA ILE A 68 -18.40 -10.06 -11.67
C ILE A 68 -18.52 -9.08 -10.52
N SER A 69 -17.60 -8.10 -10.43
CA SER A 69 -17.62 -7.03 -9.42
C SER A 69 -18.47 -5.81 -9.83
N ASP A 70 -19.10 -5.83 -10.98
CA ASP A 70 -19.75 -4.64 -11.54
C ASP A 70 -18.80 -3.41 -11.60
N PHE A 71 -17.54 -3.65 -11.97
CA PHE A 71 -16.45 -2.65 -12.02
C PHE A 71 -16.13 -1.98 -10.67
N LYS A 72 -16.46 -2.65 -9.56
CA LYS A 72 -16.20 -2.16 -8.20
C LYS A 72 -15.04 -2.89 -7.52
N ALA A 73 -14.31 -3.74 -8.24
CA ALA A 73 -13.16 -4.44 -7.70
C ALA A 73 -12.09 -3.44 -7.22
N SER A 74 -11.52 -3.73 -6.05
CA SER A 74 -10.33 -3.05 -5.54
C SER A 74 -9.11 -3.95 -5.67
N VAL A 75 -7.95 -3.36 -5.89
CA VAL A 75 -6.70 -4.08 -6.12
C VAL A 75 -5.53 -3.43 -5.41
N ILE A 76 -4.50 -4.21 -5.10
CA ILE A 76 -3.16 -3.72 -4.75
C ILE A 76 -2.22 -4.07 -5.90
N ASN A 77 -1.40 -3.09 -6.30
CA ASN A 77 -0.34 -3.30 -7.27
C ASN A 77 1.02 -3.30 -6.54
N SER A 78 1.76 -4.41 -6.62
CA SER A 78 3.03 -4.62 -5.92
C SER A 78 4.28 -4.25 -6.73
N CYS A 79 4.14 -3.85 -8.00
CA CYS A 79 5.29 -3.61 -8.89
C CYS A 79 6.20 -2.44 -8.46
N TYR A 80 5.68 -1.51 -7.66
CA TYR A 80 6.42 -0.32 -7.25
C TYR A 80 7.25 -0.52 -5.97
N GLN A 81 7.28 -1.73 -5.43
CA GLN A 81 8.10 -2.07 -4.26
C GLN A 81 9.54 -2.36 -4.68
N ASN A 82 10.43 -1.39 -4.45
CA ASN A 82 11.86 -1.52 -4.68
C ASN A 82 12.61 -1.03 -3.43
N ASP A 83 13.17 -1.96 -2.66
CA ASP A 83 13.84 -1.66 -1.39
C ASP A 83 15.05 -0.72 -1.54
N GLU A 84 15.79 -0.79 -2.64
CA GLU A 84 16.93 0.09 -2.87
C GLU A 84 16.47 1.53 -3.12
N ILE A 85 15.45 1.72 -3.97
CA ILE A 85 14.87 3.05 -4.22
C ILE A 85 14.23 3.60 -2.94
N ILE A 86 13.52 2.76 -2.18
CA ILE A 86 12.93 3.16 -0.90
C ILE A 86 14.02 3.66 0.05
N ARG A 87 15.14 2.93 0.19
CA ARG A 87 16.28 3.37 1.03
C ARG A 87 16.86 4.70 0.58
N GLN A 88 17.04 4.90 -0.73
CA GLN A 88 17.54 6.16 -1.29
C GLN A 88 16.58 7.31 -1.02
N LEU A 89 15.28 7.11 -1.20
CA LEU A 89 14.24 8.10 -0.90
C LEU A 89 14.21 8.42 0.60
N MET A 90 14.26 7.41 1.47
CA MET A 90 14.32 7.61 2.92
C MET A 90 15.55 8.43 3.33
N ALA A 91 16.70 8.20 2.69
CA ALA A 91 17.94 8.94 2.98
C ALA A 91 17.90 10.41 2.54
N SER A 92 17.02 10.77 1.61
CA SER A 92 16.89 12.15 1.13
C SER A 92 16.47 13.10 2.26
N GLU A 93 17.12 14.26 2.33
CA GLU A 93 16.79 15.30 3.31
C GLU A 93 15.39 15.90 3.13
N HIS A 94 14.82 15.76 1.94
CA HIS A 94 13.53 16.32 1.58
C HIS A 94 12.38 15.32 1.71
N ALA A 95 12.66 14.04 1.98
CA ALA A 95 11.61 13.03 2.09
C ALA A 95 10.89 13.10 3.42
N MET A 96 9.58 12.96 3.39
CA MET A 96 8.69 12.76 4.52
C MET A 96 7.98 11.42 4.38
N PHE A 97 7.51 10.87 5.49
CA PHE A 97 6.81 9.60 5.52
C PHE A 97 5.30 9.84 5.66
N MET A 98 4.52 9.08 4.88
CA MET A 98 3.07 9.08 4.95
C MET A 98 2.53 7.68 4.67
N THR A 99 1.28 7.45 5.00
CA THR A 99 0.63 6.15 4.76
C THR A 99 0.04 6.04 3.36
N ASP A 100 -0.50 7.13 2.81
CA ASP A 100 -1.29 7.16 1.58
C ASP A 100 -2.34 6.02 1.53
N ALA A 101 -3.06 5.86 2.62
CA ALA A 101 -3.98 4.77 2.82
C ALA A 101 -5.29 5.24 3.48
N TRP A 102 -6.37 4.54 3.17
CA TRP A 102 -7.69 4.75 3.74
C TRP A 102 -8.29 3.41 4.16
N VAL A 103 -9.23 3.45 5.09
CA VAL A 103 -9.93 2.25 5.55
C VAL A 103 -11.02 1.88 4.54
N GLU A 104 -10.92 0.69 3.99
CA GLU A 104 -11.95 0.13 3.11
C GLU A 104 -13.14 -0.37 3.93
N ARG A 105 -14.36 -0.25 3.37
CA ARG A 105 -15.57 -0.74 4.03
C ARG A 105 -15.68 -2.27 4.01
N SER A 106 -15.03 -2.91 3.04
CA SER A 106 -15.08 -4.36 2.82
C SER A 106 -13.83 -4.82 2.08
N GLY A 107 -13.54 -6.13 2.14
CA GLY A 107 -12.39 -6.72 1.49
C GLY A 107 -11.08 -6.60 2.30
N LYS A 108 -9.97 -6.94 1.67
CA LYS A 108 -8.65 -6.89 2.30
C LYS A 108 -8.14 -5.46 2.36
N GLN A 109 -7.74 -5.03 3.55
CA GLN A 109 -7.20 -3.68 3.77
C GLN A 109 -5.82 -3.52 3.13
N ASN A 110 -5.48 -2.28 2.77
CA ASN A 110 -4.09 -1.94 2.45
C ASN A 110 -3.26 -1.99 3.74
N GLY A 111 -2.22 -2.81 3.77
CA GLY A 111 -1.33 -2.95 4.94
C GLY A 111 -0.67 -1.65 5.40
N ALA A 112 -0.57 -0.65 4.53
CA ALA A 112 -0.04 0.67 4.88
C ALA A 112 -0.86 1.39 5.96
N ILE A 113 -2.17 1.07 6.11
CA ILE A 113 -3.03 1.64 7.15
C ILE A 113 -2.42 1.41 8.55
N TYR A 114 -1.92 0.20 8.79
CA TYR A 114 -1.41 -0.21 10.09
C TYR A 114 0.11 -0.25 10.15
N GLY A 115 0.75 -0.56 9.02
CA GLY A 115 2.15 -0.96 8.97
C GLY A 115 3.13 0.07 8.44
N ALA A 116 2.68 1.18 7.82
CA ALA A 116 3.60 2.10 7.14
C ALA A 116 4.63 2.70 8.11
N PHE A 117 4.20 3.32 9.20
CA PHE A 117 5.13 3.95 10.16
C PHE A 117 6.00 2.94 10.91
N PRO A 118 5.48 1.82 11.44
CA PRO A 118 6.34 0.76 11.98
C PRO A 118 7.37 0.23 10.99
N LEU A 119 7.01 0.05 9.73
CA LEU A 119 7.93 -0.39 8.68
C LEU A 119 9.02 0.66 8.40
N PHE A 120 8.70 1.94 8.42
CA PHE A 120 9.71 3.00 8.28
C PHE A 120 10.69 2.99 9.45
N ILE A 121 10.22 2.79 10.68
CA ILE A 121 11.10 2.64 11.85
C ILE A 121 12.03 1.44 11.67
N GLU A 122 11.48 0.27 11.33
CA GLU A 122 12.26 -0.94 11.12
C GLU A 122 13.33 -0.74 10.03
N LYS A 123 12.96 -0.21 8.88
CA LYS A 123 13.90 0.07 7.78
C LYS A 123 14.95 1.11 8.18
N ALA A 124 14.58 2.16 8.90
CA ALA A 124 15.50 3.18 9.38
C ALA A 124 16.53 2.59 10.35
N LEU A 125 16.10 1.77 11.31
CA LEU A 125 17.00 1.08 12.23
C LEU A 125 17.94 0.10 11.50
N ALA A 126 17.42 -0.64 10.51
CA ALA A 126 18.22 -1.52 9.66
C ALA A 126 19.25 -0.76 8.80
N MET A 127 19.00 0.51 8.50
CA MET A 127 19.96 1.42 7.84
C MET A 127 20.95 2.05 8.81
N GLY A 128 20.89 1.73 10.11
CA GLY A 128 21.74 2.30 11.14
C GLY A 128 21.37 3.72 11.56
N TRP A 129 20.15 4.17 11.29
CA TRP A 129 19.71 5.49 11.76
C TRP A 129 19.44 5.48 13.26
N PRO A 130 19.80 6.55 13.98
CA PRO A 130 19.28 6.74 15.32
C PRO A 130 17.76 6.94 15.27
N ILE A 131 17.07 6.42 16.28
CA ILE A 131 15.61 6.48 16.34
C ILE A 131 15.09 7.91 16.29
N GLU A 132 15.81 8.84 16.90
CA GLU A 132 15.46 10.28 16.96
C GLU A 132 15.35 10.86 15.54
N ARG A 133 16.27 10.49 14.64
CA ARG A 133 16.22 10.93 13.24
C ARG A 133 14.99 10.36 12.54
N CYS A 134 14.65 9.10 12.76
CA CYS A 134 13.49 8.47 12.17
C CYS A 134 12.22 9.16 12.66
N VAL A 135 12.07 9.36 13.97
CA VAL A 135 10.91 10.03 14.58
C VAL A 135 10.79 11.47 14.09
N GLN A 136 11.88 12.22 14.04
CA GLN A 136 11.89 13.59 13.52
C GLN A 136 11.29 13.66 12.10
N ARG A 137 11.62 12.71 11.23
CA ARG A 137 11.12 12.66 9.85
C ARG A 137 9.62 12.42 9.77
N MET A 138 9.05 11.73 10.75
CA MET A 138 7.62 11.41 10.83
C MET A 138 6.81 12.45 11.61
N THR A 139 7.45 13.32 12.37
CA THR A 139 6.81 14.25 13.28
C THR A 139 7.23 15.70 13.04
N GLY A 140 8.31 16.17 13.68
CA GLY A 140 8.75 17.56 13.65
C GLY A 140 9.00 18.11 12.25
N PHE A 141 9.66 17.32 11.36
CA PHE A 141 9.91 17.75 9.99
C PHE A 141 8.61 17.93 9.21
N ALA A 142 7.66 16.99 9.34
CA ALA A 142 6.37 17.12 8.69
C ALA A 142 5.58 18.31 9.25
N ALA A 143 5.56 18.49 10.59
CA ALA A 143 4.88 19.62 11.24
C ALA A 143 5.42 20.97 10.77
N GLU A 144 6.75 21.11 10.67
CA GLU A 144 7.40 22.33 10.15
C GLU A 144 6.98 22.59 8.68
N ARG A 145 7.04 21.58 7.83
CA ARG A 145 6.71 21.71 6.39
C ARG A 145 5.25 22.09 6.15
N PHE A 146 4.35 21.53 6.94
CA PHE A 146 2.91 21.82 6.84
C PHE A 146 2.45 22.94 7.75
N ARG A 147 3.37 23.58 8.51
CA ARG A 147 3.07 24.68 9.45
C ARG A 147 2.02 24.30 10.49
N LEU A 148 2.17 23.10 11.05
CA LEU A 148 1.31 22.60 12.12
C LEU A 148 1.82 23.15 13.46
N GLU A 149 1.25 24.28 13.87
CA GLU A 149 1.68 24.96 15.10
C GLU A 149 1.41 24.10 16.35
N GLY A 150 2.40 24.04 17.25
CA GLY A 150 2.32 23.31 18.51
C GLY A 150 2.29 21.78 18.38
N ARG A 151 2.67 21.21 17.21
CA ARG A 151 2.68 19.76 17.00
C ARG A 151 4.03 19.27 16.49
N GLY A 152 4.27 17.96 16.61
CA GLY A 152 5.47 17.28 16.09
C GLY A 152 6.71 17.39 16.96
N LEU A 153 6.63 18.05 18.13
CA LEU A 153 7.73 18.22 19.09
C LEU A 153 7.23 17.89 20.50
N LEU A 154 8.10 17.24 21.27
CA LEU A 154 7.91 17.04 22.71
C LEU A 154 8.51 18.22 23.46
N GLN A 155 7.71 19.27 23.64
CA GLN A 155 8.11 20.54 24.24
C GLN A 155 6.96 21.15 25.04
N GLU A 156 7.26 21.89 26.11
CA GLU A 156 6.26 22.66 26.88
C GLU A 156 5.50 23.61 25.95
N GLY A 157 4.16 23.61 26.08
CA GLY A 157 3.26 24.42 25.27
C GLY A 157 2.85 23.74 23.93
N CYS A 158 3.40 22.59 23.56
CA CYS A 158 2.95 21.79 22.44
C CYS A 158 1.82 20.82 22.85
N PHE A 159 1.03 20.40 21.87
CA PHE A 159 0.06 19.32 22.06
C PHE A 159 0.76 18.01 22.44
N ALA A 160 0.15 17.25 23.34
CA ALA A 160 0.69 15.99 23.84
C ALA A 160 0.30 14.79 22.95
N ASP A 161 0.45 14.92 21.64
CA ASP A 161 0.26 13.81 20.70
C ASP A 161 1.44 12.85 20.82
N LEU A 162 1.30 11.79 21.60
CA LEU A 162 2.41 10.93 22.03
C LEU A 162 2.14 9.46 21.67
N ASN A 163 3.20 8.76 21.25
CA ASN A 163 3.21 7.32 21.14
C ASN A 163 4.29 6.73 22.04
N VAL A 164 3.94 5.70 22.80
CA VAL A 164 4.91 4.86 23.51
C VAL A 164 5.22 3.65 22.66
N ILE A 165 6.48 3.47 22.29
CA ILE A 165 6.92 2.47 21.33
C ILE A 165 7.92 1.55 22.00
N ASP A 166 7.72 0.22 21.85
CA ASP A 166 8.73 -0.79 22.16
C ASP A 166 9.48 -1.17 20.87
N LEU A 167 10.73 -0.75 20.77
CA LEU A 167 11.55 -0.99 19.59
C LEU A 167 11.92 -2.46 19.38
N GLN A 168 11.81 -3.30 20.41
CA GLN A 168 12.06 -4.74 20.27
C GLN A 168 10.85 -5.47 19.68
N LEU A 169 9.65 -4.90 19.88
CA LEU A 169 8.39 -5.45 19.38
C LEU A 169 7.94 -4.81 18.07
N ILE A 170 8.58 -3.72 17.64
CA ILE A 170 8.24 -3.08 16.38
C ILE A 170 8.61 -4.02 15.25
N GLY A 171 7.64 -4.45 14.49
CA GLY A 171 7.83 -5.44 13.45
C GLY A 171 6.97 -5.18 12.22
N SER A 172 7.52 -5.58 11.08
CA SER A 172 6.99 -5.44 9.73
C SER A 172 5.82 -6.36 9.40
N ARG A 173 5.05 -6.81 10.37
CA ARG A 173 3.83 -7.56 10.05
C ARG A 173 2.80 -6.61 9.42
N ILE A 174 3.03 -6.34 8.14
CA ILE A 174 2.01 -5.73 7.27
C ILE A 174 1.02 -6.84 6.93
N ASP A 175 0.33 -7.33 7.94
CA ASP A 175 -0.87 -8.12 7.71
C ASP A 175 -2.05 -7.16 7.81
N SER A 176 -2.88 -7.13 6.77
CA SER A 176 -4.07 -6.31 6.69
C SER A 176 -5.13 -6.61 7.77
N GLU A 177 -4.91 -7.61 8.58
CA GLU A 177 -5.85 -8.06 9.61
C GLU A 177 -5.37 -7.76 11.04
N GLN A 178 -4.12 -7.39 11.23
CA GLN A 178 -3.56 -7.13 12.55
C GLN A 178 -2.80 -5.81 12.59
N ALA A 179 -3.09 -5.01 13.63
CA ALA A 179 -2.29 -3.83 13.92
C ALA A 179 -0.85 -4.24 14.24
N PRO A 180 0.16 -3.46 13.79
CA PRO A 180 1.57 -3.75 14.07
C PRO A 180 1.81 -3.80 15.58
N THR A 181 2.56 -4.78 16.02
CA THR A 181 3.06 -4.85 17.38
C THR A 181 4.16 -3.81 17.57
N GLY A 182 4.27 -3.23 18.76
CA GLY A 182 5.33 -2.29 19.11
C GLY A 182 4.85 -0.89 19.48
N ILE A 183 3.64 -0.49 19.07
CA ILE A 183 3.00 0.73 19.61
C ILE A 183 2.16 0.29 20.80
N LEU A 184 2.60 0.68 22.02
CA LEU A 184 1.96 0.26 23.26
C LEU A 184 0.79 1.17 23.66
N TYR A 185 0.98 2.49 23.51
CA TYR A 185 -0.01 3.51 23.86
C TYR A 185 0.06 4.67 22.87
N THR A 186 -1.09 5.25 22.59
CA THR A 186 -1.26 6.50 21.84
C THR A 186 -2.08 7.49 22.69
N PHE A 187 -1.58 8.70 22.84
CA PHE A 187 -2.26 9.83 23.49
C PHE A 187 -2.48 10.92 22.43
N ILE A 188 -3.66 11.53 22.42
CA ILE A 188 -4.06 12.60 21.48
C ILE A 188 -4.70 13.73 22.29
#